data_db74d34962d926fecb0089f09f2be4c6
#
_entry.id   db74d34962d926fecb0089f09f2be4c6
#
_cell.length_a   1.000
_cell.length_b   1.000
_cell.length_c   1.000
_cell.angle_alpha   90.00
_cell.angle_beta   90.00
_cell.angle_gamma   90.00
#
_symmetry.space_group_name_H-M   'P 1'
#
loop_
_entity.id
_entity.type
_entity.pdbx_description
1 polymer ?
#
loop_
_entity_poly.entity_id
_entity_poly.type
_entity_poly.pdbx_seq_one_letter_code
_entity_poly.pdbx_strand_id
1 'polypeptide(L)'
;LPDPTMRLTDHAWIRRTKADVLTQLPAKARHTHHITLQPKELATAYEEVRPQLLTTQEDDPRGLISALRRLTGLAKIPEATRWILEHQEGTRRPLIAWAIHTSVLNGLQQALQQANPNLGTAIYNGQTTAEERDKITRDFQNGHIDILIAQITAAGVGLTLTRASEALFVETEWTPAQVVQAEDRIHRISQTHPVTITTLLAENTLDEPIHRVLQEKIKVLDQLTPGSDHHVTDQHANRRVTDLLEVIAESFHTQLKKGLDK
;
A
#
# COMPACT_ATOMS: atom_id res chain seq x y z
N LEU A 1 20.78 26.66 14.28
CA LEU A 1 20.59 25.57 15.26
C LEU A 1 21.57 24.46 14.91
N PRO A 2 22.33 23.87 15.86
CA PRO A 2 23.20 22.74 15.56
C PRO A 2 22.37 21.57 15.05
N ASP A 3 22.86 20.87 14.05
CA ASP A 3 22.24 19.72 13.42
C ASP A 3 21.84 18.67 14.49
N PRO A 4 20.55 18.36 14.69
CA PRO A 4 20.14 17.40 15.72
C PRO A 4 20.68 15.99 15.48
N THR A 5 21.15 15.67 14.28
CA THR A 5 21.74 14.36 13.96
C THR A 5 23.15 14.21 14.52
N MET A 6 23.92 15.31 14.64
CA MET A 6 25.27 15.29 15.24
C MET A 6 25.28 14.86 16.70
N ARG A 7 24.24 15.16 17.50
CA ARG A 7 24.15 14.77 18.91
C ARG A 7 23.88 13.30 19.15
N LEU A 8 23.32 12.60 18.16
CA LEU A 8 22.99 11.17 18.25
C LEU A 8 24.16 10.28 17.80
N THR A 9 25.02 10.77 16.90
CA THR A 9 26.16 10.02 16.40
C THR A 9 27.34 10.02 17.36
N ASP A 10 27.50 11.04 18.23
CA ASP A 10 28.64 11.16 19.16
C ASP A 10 28.51 10.28 20.42
N HIS A 11 27.35 9.70 20.70
CA HIS A 11 27.08 8.98 21.95
C HIS A 11 26.46 7.60 21.77
N ALA A 12 27.10 6.69 21.04
CA ALA A 12 26.79 5.26 21.03
C ALA A 12 25.68 4.77 20.07
N TRP A 13 25.42 5.45 18.96
CA TRP A 13 24.51 4.94 17.93
C TRP A 13 25.29 4.53 16.67
N ILE A 14 25.57 3.24 16.53
CA ILE A 14 26.12 2.69 15.28
C ILE A 14 24.92 2.33 14.39
N ARG A 15 24.68 3.13 13.36
CA ARG A 15 23.70 2.84 12.34
C ARG A 15 24.39 2.46 11.04
N ARG A 16 23.96 1.34 10.45
CA ARG A 16 24.34 0.95 9.11
C ARG A 16 23.09 0.90 8.24
N THR A 17 23.10 1.59 7.12
CA THR A 17 22.00 1.53 6.15
C THR A 17 22.13 0.29 5.28
N LYS A 18 21.02 -0.12 4.61
CA LYS A 18 21.09 -1.21 3.62
C LYS A 18 22.11 -0.91 2.53
N ALA A 19 22.20 0.35 2.08
CA ALA A 19 23.17 0.77 1.08
C ALA A 19 24.62 0.56 1.54
N ASP A 20 24.90 0.74 2.84
CA ASP A 20 26.26 0.60 3.39
C ASP A 20 26.69 -0.87 3.53
N VAL A 21 25.74 -1.77 3.83
CA VAL A 21 26.06 -3.16 4.18
C VAL A 21 25.58 -4.19 3.16
N LEU A 22 24.68 -3.83 2.27
CA LEU A 22 24.07 -4.70 1.28
C LEU A 22 24.30 -4.19 -0.14
N THR A 23 25.57 -3.97 -0.49
CA THR A 23 26.00 -3.50 -1.83
C THR A 23 25.57 -4.43 -2.97
N GLN A 24 25.16 -5.65 -2.64
CA GLN A 24 24.70 -6.66 -3.61
C GLN A 24 23.17 -6.59 -3.88
N LEU A 25 22.43 -5.75 -3.12
CA LEU A 25 20.99 -5.61 -3.39
C LEU A 25 20.77 -4.95 -4.76
N PRO A 26 19.88 -5.53 -5.59
CA PRO A 26 19.50 -4.92 -6.86
C PRO A 26 18.85 -3.55 -6.66
N ALA A 27 18.85 -2.74 -7.73
CA ALA A 27 18.18 -1.44 -7.72
C ALA A 27 16.69 -1.58 -7.41
N LYS A 28 16.13 -0.58 -6.68
CA LYS A 28 14.70 -0.47 -6.40
C LYS A 28 14.17 0.82 -7.03
N ALA A 29 13.15 0.68 -7.88
CA ALA A 29 12.46 1.81 -8.52
C ALA A 29 11.02 1.90 -8.01
N ARG A 30 10.51 3.13 -7.87
CA ARG A 30 9.12 3.42 -7.50
C ARG A 30 8.45 4.20 -8.62
N HIS A 31 7.26 3.77 -9.01
CA HIS A 31 6.44 4.39 -10.02
C HIS A 31 5.05 4.71 -9.46
N THR A 32 4.47 5.83 -9.88
CA THR A 32 3.07 6.14 -9.61
C THR A 32 2.30 6.01 -10.91
N HIS A 33 1.28 5.17 -10.91
CA HIS A 33 0.36 5.00 -12.03
C HIS A 33 -0.94 5.74 -11.69
N HIS A 34 -1.15 6.87 -12.36
CA HIS A 34 -2.33 7.70 -12.19
C HIS A 34 -3.52 7.08 -12.93
N ILE A 35 -4.65 6.99 -12.25
CA ILE A 35 -5.89 6.45 -12.80
C ILE A 35 -7.06 7.40 -12.53
N THR A 36 -7.98 7.46 -13.48
CA THR A 36 -9.25 8.18 -13.33
C THR A 36 -10.37 7.17 -13.13
N LEU A 37 -11.04 7.24 -11.97
CA LEU A 37 -12.14 6.34 -11.64
C LEU A 37 -13.38 6.70 -12.46
N GLN A 38 -14.07 5.67 -12.99
CA GLN A 38 -15.30 5.89 -13.73
C GLN A 38 -16.49 6.10 -12.77
N PRO A 39 -17.49 6.92 -13.12
CA PRO A 39 -18.66 7.16 -12.26
C PRO A 39 -19.38 5.88 -11.82
N LYS A 40 -19.44 4.87 -12.70
CA LYS A 40 -20.06 3.57 -12.40
C LYS A 40 -19.30 2.82 -11.27
N GLU A 41 -17.99 2.85 -11.30
CA GLU A 41 -17.12 2.20 -10.29
C GLU A 41 -17.28 2.88 -8.95
N LEU A 42 -17.29 4.22 -8.92
CA LEU A 42 -17.53 5.01 -7.73
C LEU A 42 -18.92 4.76 -7.14
N ALA A 43 -19.96 4.72 -7.98
CA ALA A 43 -21.33 4.45 -7.52
C ALA A 43 -21.46 3.05 -6.92
N THR A 44 -20.86 2.03 -7.57
CA THR A 44 -20.86 0.65 -7.04
C THR A 44 -20.13 0.57 -5.69
N ALA A 45 -18.95 1.18 -5.59
CA ALA A 45 -18.17 1.20 -4.35
C ALA A 45 -18.90 2.00 -3.25
N TYR A 46 -19.59 3.08 -3.61
CA TYR A 46 -20.37 3.89 -2.66
C TYR A 46 -21.51 3.07 -2.02
N GLU A 47 -22.28 2.32 -2.80
CA GLU A 47 -23.35 1.49 -2.24
C GLU A 47 -22.81 0.44 -1.25
N GLU A 48 -21.64 -0.11 -1.46
CA GLU A 48 -21.00 -1.05 -0.54
C GLU A 48 -20.54 -0.36 0.76
N VAL A 49 -20.04 0.86 0.68
CA VAL A 49 -19.51 1.61 1.84
C VAL A 49 -20.60 2.45 2.54
N ARG A 50 -21.71 2.74 1.87
CA ARG A 50 -22.81 3.56 2.37
C ARG A 50 -23.29 3.21 3.79
N PRO A 51 -23.48 1.92 4.17
CA PRO A 51 -23.88 1.59 5.54
C PRO A 51 -22.86 2.09 6.58
N GLN A 52 -21.57 1.98 6.29
CA GLN A 52 -20.51 2.50 7.15
C GLN A 52 -20.53 4.03 7.21
N LEU A 53 -20.72 4.71 6.08
CA LEU A 53 -20.82 6.18 6.02
C LEU A 53 -22.03 6.71 6.81
N LEU A 54 -23.15 6.00 6.79
CA LEU A 54 -24.36 6.38 7.53
C LEU A 54 -24.25 6.13 9.05
N THR A 55 -23.42 5.19 9.47
CA THR A 55 -23.20 4.86 10.89
C THR A 55 -22.01 5.61 11.51
N THR A 56 -21.16 6.23 10.69
CA THR A 56 -20.08 7.08 11.16
C THR A 56 -20.68 8.33 11.80
N GLN A 57 -20.36 8.59 13.06
CA GLN A 57 -20.81 9.79 13.77
C GLN A 57 -20.20 11.04 13.13
N GLU A 58 -20.92 12.17 13.20
CA GLU A 58 -20.42 13.45 12.64
C GLU A 58 -19.06 13.87 13.25
N ASP A 59 -18.81 13.46 14.50
CA ASP A 59 -17.58 13.75 15.24
C ASP A 59 -16.51 12.62 15.13
N ASP A 60 -16.66 11.66 14.20
CA ASP A 60 -15.64 10.63 13.94
C ASP A 60 -14.95 10.77 12.57
N PRO A 61 -14.01 11.73 12.44
CA PRO A 61 -13.30 11.96 11.18
C PRO A 61 -12.44 10.77 10.76
N ARG A 62 -11.98 9.94 11.72
CA ARG A 62 -11.17 8.74 11.39
C ARG A 62 -12.03 7.65 10.73
N GLY A 63 -13.26 7.47 11.21
CA GLY A 63 -14.24 6.58 10.60
C GLY A 63 -14.57 7.02 9.18
N LEU A 64 -14.78 8.33 8.97
CA LEU A 64 -15.01 8.89 7.64
C LEU A 64 -13.82 8.67 6.69
N ILE A 65 -12.60 8.97 7.12
CA ILE A 65 -11.38 8.73 6.33
C ILE A 65 -11.27 7.25 5.95
N SER A 66 -11.49 6.35 6.92
CA SER A 66 -11.44 4.91 6.68
C SER A 66 -12.48 4.47 5.65
N ALA A 67 -13.73 4.95 5.77
CA ALA A 67 -14.79 4.64 4.82
C ALA A 67 -14.49 5.14 3.41
N LEU A 68 -14.01 6.37 3.27
CA LEU A 68 -13.65 6.96 1.97
C LEU A 68 -12.42 6.29 1.34
N ARG A 69 -11.44 5.89 2.13
CA ARG A 69 -10.31 5.09 1.64
C ARG A 69 -10.77 3.73 1.13
N ARG A 70 -11.65 3.06 1.88
CA ARG A 70 -12.24 1.80 1.46
C ARG A 70 -13.04 1.95 0.16
N LEU A 71 -13.83 3.02 0.03
CA LEU A 71 -14.54 3.36 -1.20
C LEU A 71 -13.57 3.49 -2.39
N THR A 72 -12.53 4.30 -2.24
CA THR A 72 -11.52 4.48 -3.29
C THR A 72 -10.83 3.16 -3.65
N GLY A 73 -10.47 2.35 -2.63
CA GLY A 73 -9.87 1.03 -2.84
C GLY A 73 -10.76 0.09 -3.63
N LEU A 74 -12.04 0.01 -3.30
CA LEU A 74 -13.04 -0.79 -4.03
C LEU A 74 -13.23 -0.31 -5.47
N ALA A 75 -13.34 1.01 -5.68
CA ALA A 75 -13.50 1.59 -7.01
C ALA A 75 -12.25 1.37 -7.91
N LYS A 76 -11.08 1.11 -7.33
CA LYS A 76 -9.84 0.78 -8.08
C LYS A 76 -9.76 -0.67 -8.54
N ILE A 77 -10.61 -1.58 -8.04
CA ILE A 77 -10.50 -3.03 -8.33
C ILE A 77 -10.50 -3.33 -9.84
N PRO A 78 -11.39 -2.76 -10.66
CA PRO A 78 -11.39 -3.04 -12.10
C PRO A 78 -10.07 -2.67 -12.76
N GLU A 79 -9.52 -1.50 -12.44
CA GLU A 79 -8.27 -1.03 -13.00
C GLU A 79 -7.06 -1.82 -12.47
N ALA A 80 -7.04 -2.16 -11.18
CA ALA A 80 -6.01 -3.02 -10.60
C ALA A 80 -6.01 -4.41 -11.25
N THR A 81 -7.21 -4.97 -11.51
CA THR A 81 -7.37 -6.25 -12.19
C THR A 81 -6.82 -6.19 -13.61
N ARG A 82 -7.19 -5.16 -14.39
CA ARG A 82 -6.68 -4.94 -15.75
C ARG A 82 -5.17 -4.84 -15.76
N TRP A 83 -4.59 -3.99 -14.89
CA TRP A 83 -3.15 -3.79 -14.80
C TRP A 83 -2.41 -5.10 -14.45
N ILE A 84 -2.93 -5.90 -13.50
CA ILE A 84 -2.32 -7.18 -13.11
C ILE A 84 -2.36 -8.18 -14.27
N LEU A 85 -3.48 -8.26 -15.00
CA LEU A 85 -3.61 -9.20 -16.13
C LEU A 85 -2.68 -8.80 -17.27
N GLU A 86 -2.61 -7.52 -17.64
CA GLU A 86 -1.67 -7.01 -18.66
C GLU A 86 -0.21 -7.29 -18.24
N HIS A 87 0.11 -7.09 -16.95
CA HIS A 87 1.42 -7.42 -16.41
C HIS A 87 1.73 -8.92 -16.57
N GLN A 88 0.79 -9.80 -16.23
CA GLN A 88 0.95 -11.25 -16.35
C GLN A 88 1.09 -11.70 -17.80
N GLU A 89 0.33 -11.13 -18.72
CA GLU A 89 0.45 -11.41 -20.16
C GLU A 89 1.83 -11.00 -20.71
N GLY A 90 2.32 -9.82 -20.28
CA GLY A 90 3.57 -9.28 -20.75
C GLY A 90 4.82 -9.92 -20.16
N THR A 91 4.78 -10.28 -18.86
CA THR A 91 6.00 -10.69 -18.14
C THR A 91 5.96 -12.10 -17.58
N ARG A 92 4.79 -12.62 -17.23
CA ARG A 92 4.57 -13.87 -16.47
C ARG A 92 5.34 -13.92 -15.14
N ARG A 93 5.69 -12.75 -14.58
CA ARG A 93 6.42 -12.65 -13.32
C ARG A 93 5.46 -12.65 -12.13
N PRO A 94 5.86 -13.28 -11.02
CA PRO A 94 5.07 -13.22 -9.80
C PRO A 94 4.98 -11.79 -9.29
N LEU A 95 3.81 -11.42 -8.78
CA LEU A 95 3.50 -10.09 -8.31
C LEU A 95 2.92 -10.14 -6.90
N ILE A 96 3.20 -9.11 -6.09
CA ILE A 96 2.49 -8.88 -4.83
C ILE A 96 1.61 -7.66 -4.99
N ALA A 97 0.29 -7.84 -4.77
CA ALA A 97 -0.68 -6.76 -4.72
C ALA A 97 -0.97 -6.37 -3.26
N TRP A 98 -0.55 -5.18 -2.86
CA TRP A 98 -0.74 -4.66 -1.51
C TRP A 98 -2.03 -3.86 -1.39
N ALA A 99 -2.82 -4.15 -0.36
CA ALA A 99 -4.00 -3.37 0.02
C ALA A 99 -4.15 -3.29 1.54
N ILE A 100 -5.16 -2.54 2.00
CA ILE A 100 -5.42 -2.30 3.42
C ILE A 100 -6.70 -2.98 3.87
N HIS A 101 -7.79 -2.77 3.11
CA HIS A 101 -9.11 -3.23 3.49
C HIS A 101 -9.37 -4.66 2.99
N THR A 102 -9.85 -5.52 3.88
CA THR A 102 -10.16 -6.93 3.54
C THR A 102 -11.15 -7.05 2.39
N SER A 103 -12.12 -6.14 2.28
CA SER A 103 -13.05 -6.11 1.15
C SER A 103 -12.36 -5.84 -0.19
N VAL A 104 -11.29 -5.01 -0.20
CA VAL A 104 -10.50 -4.76 -1.41
C VAL A 104 -9.67 -6.00 -1.77
N LEU A 105 -9.06 -6.67 -0.78
CA LEU A 105 -8.33 -7.92 -1.01
C LEU A 105 -9.24 -9.00 -1.64
N ASN A 106 -10.42 -9.21 -1.03
CA ASN A 106 -11.38 -10.22 -1.49
C ASN A 106 -11.95 -9.86 -2.88
N GLY A 107 -12.33 -8.60 -3.08
CA GLY A 107 -12.87 -8.12 -4.36
C GLY A 107 -11.84 -8.24 -5.50
N LEU A 108 -10.56 -7.91 -5.22
CA LEU A 108 -9.49 -8.07 -6.20
C LEU A 108 -9.25 -9.54 -6.55
N GLN A 109 -9.22 -10.43 -5.56
CA GLN A 109 -9.08 -11.87 -5.81
C GLN A 109 -10.24 -12.40 -6.66
N GLN A 110 -11.46 -12.06 -6.30
CA GLN A 110 -12.65 -12.47 -7.04
C GLN A 110 -12.61 -11.97 -8.49
N ALA A 111 -12.25 -10.71 -8.72
CA ALA A 111 -12.16 -10.13 -10.05
C ALA A 111 -11.08 -10.82 -10.91
N LEU A 112 -9.91 -11.10 -10.33
CA LEU A 112 -8.83 -11.83 -11.01
C LEU A 112 -9.25 -13.26 -11.37
N GLN A 113 -9.89 -14.00 -10.44
CA GLN A 113 -10.36 -15.36 -10.68
C GLN A 113 -11.49 -15.42 -11.72
N GLN A 114 -12.38 -14.42 -11.76
CA GLN A 114 -13.40 -14.32 -12.80
C GLN A 114 -12.81 -14.05 -14.18
N ALA A 115 -11.80 -13.18 -14.26
CA ALA A 115 -11.16 -12.82 -15.52
C ALA A 115 -10.19 -13.90 -16.04
N ASN A 116 -9.47 -14.57 -15.14
CA ASN A 116 -8.56 -15.67 -15.45
C ASN A 116 -8.61 -16.76 -14.36
N PRO A 117 -9.47 -17.79 -14.50
CA PRO A 117 -9.61 -18.87 -13.54
C PRO A 117 -8.35 -19.72 -13.32
N ASN A 118 -7.40 -19.68 -14.25
CA ASN A 118 -6.15 -20.43 -14.17
C ASN A 118 -5.03 -19.66 -13.46
N LEU A 119 -5.25 -18.39 -13.11
CA LEU A 119 -4.26 -17.57 -12.41
C LEU A 119 -4.17 -17.98 -10.96
N GLY A 120 -3.01 -18.44 -10.52
CA GLY A 120 -2.74 -18.81 -9.13
C GLY A 120 -2.77 -17.57 -8.22
N THR A 121 -3.82 -17.43 -7.38
CA THR A 121 -3.97 -16.31 -6.47
C THR A 121 -4.11 -16.76 -5.02
N ALA A 122 -3.58 -16.00 -4.07
CA ALA A 122 -3.82 -16.23 -2.64
C ALA A 122 -3.94 -14.90 -1.89
N ILE A 123 -4.73 -14.89 -0.80
CA ILE A 123 -4.84 -13.77 0.13
C ILE A 123 -4.00 -14.04 1.36
N TYR A 124 -3.25 -13.02 1.79
CA TYR A 124 -2.49 -12.99 3.03
C TYR A 124 -2.89 -11.75 3.86
N ASN A 125 -3.54 -11.97 4.98
CA ASN A 125 -4.05 -10.89 5.83
C ASN A 125 -3.88 -11.20 7.33
N GLY A 126 -4.41 -10.33 8.19
CA GLY A 126 -4.35 -10.48 9.64
C GLY A 126 -5.07 -11.72 10.18
N GLN A 127 -6.04 -12.27 9.45
CA GLN A 127 -6.83 -13.45 9.84
C GLN A 127 -6.17 -14.77 9.38
N THR A 128 -5.18 -14.72 8.50
CA THR A 128 -4.44 -15.89 8.02
C THR A 128 -3.69 -16.53 9.20
N THR A 129 -3.96 -17.78 9.49
CA THR A 129 -3.31 -18.54 10.57
C THR A 129 -1.81 -18.73 10.31
N ALA A 130 -1.04 -19.09 11.32
CA ALA A 130 0.41 -19.31 11.18
C ALA A 130 0.71 -20.43 10.16
N GLU A 131 -0.05 -21.52 10.19
CA GLU A 131 0.11 -22.66 9.28
C GLU A 131 -0.21 -22.25 7.83
N GLU A 132 -1.31 -21.51 7.63
CA GLU A 132 -1.68 -20.99 6.31
C GLU A 132 -0.63 -20.00 5.78
N ARG A 133 -0.07 -19.14 6.65
CA ARG A 133 1.01 -18.22 6.30
C ARG A 133 2.23 -18.95 5.75
N ASP A 134 2.65 -19.99 6.44
CA ASP A 134 3.78 -20.81 6.01
C ASP A 134 3.49 -21.53 4.70
N LYS A 135 2.26 -22.04 4.54
CA LYS A 135 1.82 -22.69 3.31
C LYS A 135 1.79 -21.70 2.13
N ILE A 136 1.13 -20.57 2.28
CA ILE A 136 1.05 -19.52 1.24
C ILE A 136 2.45 -19.05 0.84
N THR A 137 3.34 -18.83 1.82
CA THR A 137 4.72 -18.40 1.56
C THR A 137 5.47 -19.43 0.74
N ARG A 138 5.39 -20.72 1.12
CA ARG A 138 6.02 -21.81 0.37
C ARG A 138 5.44 -21.94 -1.05
N ASP A 139 4.12 -21.91 -1.17
CA ASP A 139 3.43 -22.05 -2.46
C ASP A 139 3.76 -20.87 -3.40
N PHE A 140 3.87 -19.67 -2.86
CA PHE A 140 4.33 -18.50 -3.62
C PHE A 140 5.77 -18.65 -4.07
N GLN A 141 6.69 -19.02 -3.18
CA GLN A 141 8.10 -19.21 -3.51
C GLN A 141 8.33 -20.35 -4.49
N ASN A 142 7.51 -21.41 -4.45
CA ASN A 142 7.60 -22.58 -5.34
C ASN A 142 6.86 -22.37 -6.69
N GLY A 143 6.15 -21.26 -6.89
CA GLY A 143 5.51 -20.96 -8.16
C GLY A 143 4.08 -21.50 -8.33
N HIS A 144 3.44 -21.93 -7.26
CA HIS A 144 2.03 -22.36 -7.28
C HIS A 144 1.06 -21.16 -7.15
N ILE A 145 1.56 -20.01 -6.73
CA ILE A 145 0.82 -18.75 -6.62
C ILE A 145 1.54 -17.71 -7.49
N ASP A 146 0.84 -17.12 -8.44
CA ASP A 146 1.38 -16.06 -9.32
C ASP A 146 1.18 -14.69 -8.72
N ILE A 147 0.01 -14.44 -8.13
CA ILE A 147 -0.35 -13.17 -7.50
C ILE A 147 -0.64 -13.39 -6.03
N LEU A 148 0.19 -12.81 -5.17
CA LEU A 148 -0.08 -12.75 -3.74
C LEU A 148 -0.76 -11.43 -3.40
N ILE A 149 -2.01 -11.49 -2.97
CA ILE A 149 -2.79 -10.32 -2.54
C ILE A 149 -2.62 -10.20 -1.03
N ALA A 150 -1.91 -9.17 -0.57
CA ALA A 150 -1.47 -9.10 0.81
C ALA A 150 -1.87 -7.79 1.51
N GLN A 151 -2.24 -7.91 2.79
CA GLN A 151 -2.55 -6.76 3.62
C GLN A 151 -1.25 -6.09 4.09
N ILE A 152 -1.11 -4.77 3.90
CA ILE A 152 0.10 -4.02 4.24
C ILE A 152 0.47 -4.22 5.72
N THR A 153 -0.51 -4.15 6.61
CA THR A 153 -0.29 -4.33 8.06
C THR A 153 0.17 -5.75 8.44
N ALA A 154 -0.18 -6.76 7.65
CA ALA A 154 0.28 -8.13 7.85
C ALA A 154 1.73 -8.35 7.40
N ALA A 155 2.30 -7.44 6.62
CA ALA A 155 3.69 -7.48 6.17
C ALA A 155 4.71 -7.34 7.34
N GLY A 156 4.28 -6.90 8.51
CA GLY A 156 5.12 -6.81 9.72
C GLY A 156 5.71 -8.14 10.20
N VAL A 157 5.12 -9.27 9.82
CA VAL A 157 5.56 -10.62 10.21
C VAL A 157 6.58 -11.15 9.22
N GLY A 158 7.81 -11.23 9.58
CA GLY A 158 9.05 -11.79 8.95
C GLY A 158 9.03 -12.55 7.62
N LEU A 159 8.07 -12.27 6.73
CA LEU A 159 7.93 -12.92 5.43
C LEU A 159 9.09 -12.62 4.49
N THR A 160 9.51 -13.62 3.73
CA THR A 160 10.46 -13.47 2.62
C THR A 160 9.74 -13.83 1.33
N LEU A 161 9.58 -12.85 0.43
CA LEU A 161 8.80 -12.99 -0.80
C LEU A 161 9.66 -12.63 -2.05
N THR A 162 10.94 -12.98 -2.01
CA THR A 162 11.93 -12.58 -3.00
C THR A 162 11.83 -13.28 -4.35
N ARG A 163 10.88 -14.23 -4.52
CA ARG A 163 10.49 -14.69 -5.85
C ARG A 163 9.86 -13.56 -6.66
N ALA A 164 9.10 -12.66 -6.02
CA ALA A 164 8.63 -11.45 -6.69
C ALA A 164 9.73 -10.39 -6.74
N SER A 165 9.85 -9.74 -7.86
CA SER A 165 10.62 -8.49 -8.06
C SER A 165 9.70 -7.31 -8.33
N GLU A 166 8.39 -7.51 -8.33
CA GLU A 166 7.40 -6.48 -8.63
C GLU A 166 6.28 -6.48 -7.61
N ALA A 167 5.85 -5.27 -7.23
CA ALA A 167 4.74 -5.06 -6.33
C ALA A 167 3.83 -3.94 -6.81
N LEU A 168 2.53 -4.13 -6.62
CA LEU A 168 1.48 -3.16 -6.89
C LEU A 168 0.82 -2.73 -5.58
N PHE A 169 0.89 -1.46 -5.22
CA PHE A 169 0.09 -0.90 -4.14
C PHE A 169 -1.26 -0.45 -4.72
N VAL A 170 -2.29 -1.24 -4.53
CA VAL A 170 -3.69 -0.89 -4.86
C VAL A 170 -4.19 0.15 -3.88
N GLU A 171 -3.86 -0.02 -2.60
CA GLU A 171 -4.01 0.98 -1.56
C GLU A 171 -2.65 1.21 -0.90
N THR A 172 -2.39 2.42 -0.43
CA THR A 172 -1.15 2.76 0.26
C THR A 172 -1.40 3.34 1.65
N GLU A 173 -0.42 3.24 2.53
CA GLU A 173 -0.45 3.83 3.86
C GLU A 173 0.21 5.21 3.88
N TRP A 174 -0.24 6.07 4.81
CA TRP A 174 0.40 7.37 5.06
C TRP A 174 1.61 7.28 6.00
N THR A 175 1.88 6.06 6.53
CA THR A 175 3.02 5.79 7.43
C THR A 175 4.16 5.20 6.62
N PRO A 176 5.25 5.94 6.38
CA PRO A 176 6.39 5.48 5.57
C PRO A 176 6.94 4.13 6.02
N ALA A 177 7.03 3.90 7.34
CA ALA A 177 7.55 2.65 7.88
C ALA A 177 6.78 1.42 7.43
N GLN A 178 5.44 1.50 7.33
CA GLN A 178 4.62 0.36 6.88
C GLN A 178 4.80 0.09 5.39
N VAL A 179 4.89 1.15 4.58
CA VAL A 179 5.15 1.04 3.13
C VAL A 179 6.52 0.41 2.89
N VAL A 180 7.56 0.93 3.56
CA VAL A 180 8.92 0.40 3.45
C VAL A 180 8.99 -1.05 3.93
N GLN A 181 8.31 -1.41 5.04
CA GLN A 181 8.25 -2.80 5.48
C GLN A 181 7.63 -3.72 4.43
N ALA A 182 6.56 -3.29 3.76
CA ALA A 182 5.94 -4.07 2.68
C ALA A 182 6.90 -4.23 1.49
N GLU A 183 7.57 -3.16 1.06
CA GLU A 183 8.61 -3.21 0.01
C GLU A 183 9.75 -4.14 0.40
N ASP A 184 10.16 -4.15 1.66
CA ASP A 184 11.28 -4.97 2.17
C ASP A 184 10.98 -6.47 2.20
N ARG A 185 9.75 -6.89 1.94
CA ARG A 185 9.41 -8.31 1.74
C ARG A 185 9.95 -8.85 0.43
N ILE A 186 10.06 -8.01 -0.58
CA ILE A 186 10.61 -8.35 -1.90
C ILE A 186 12.04 -7.82 -2.09
N HIS A 187 12.38 -6.64 -1.52
CA HIS A 187 13.71 -6.05 -1.61
C HIS A 187 14.59 -6.45 -0.41
N ARG A 188 15.08 -7.67 -0.44
CA ARG A 188 15.82 -8.31 0.66
C ARG A 188 17.06 -9.04 0.13
N ILE A 189 17.95 -9.49 1.03
CA ILE A 189 19.28 -10.12 0.74
C ILE A 189 19.24 -11.20 -0.33
N SER A 190 18.15 -11.96 -0.45
CA SER A 190 17.99 -13.03 -1.44
C SER A 190 17.40 -12.56 -2.78
N GLN A 191 17.15 -11.27 -2.96
CA GLN A 191 16.66 -10.73 -4.23
C GLN A 191 17.79 -10.62 -5.24
N THR A 192 17.57 -11.15 -6.43
CA THR A 192 18.56 -11.15 -7.53
C THR A 192 18.15 -10.28 -8.73
N HIS A 193 16.90 -9.78 -8.74
CA HIS A 193 16.37 -8.96 -9.82
C HIS A 193 16.09 -7.52 -9.34
N PRO A 194 16.22 -6.52 -10.21
CA PRO A 194 15.76 -5.16 -9.92
C PRO A 194 14.30 -5.18 -9.47
N VAL A 195 14.01 -4.42 -8.43
CA VAL A 195 12.67 -4.37 -7.82
C VAL A 195 11.91 -3.17 -8.35
N THR A 196 10.69 -3.38 -8.81
CA THR A 196 9.76 -2.34 -9.24
C THR A 196 8.56 -2.28 -8.33
N ILE A 197 8.30 -1.10 -7.78
CA ILE A 197 7.14 -0.82 -6.94
C ILE A 197 6.22 0.14 -7.69
N THR A 198 5.01 -0.27 -7.98
CA THR A 198 3.99 0.57 -8.63
C THR A 198 2.89 0.91 -7.64
N THR A 199 2.53 2.19 -7.53
CA THR A 199 1.38 2.64 -6.73
C THR A 199 0.28 3.10 -7.67
N LEU A 200 -0.93 2.53 -7.54
CA LEU A 200 -2.13 3.03 -8.21
C LEU A 200 -2.67 4.23 -7.43
N LEU A 201 -2.69 5.38 -8.08
CA LEU A 201 -3.16 6.63 -7.50
C LEU A 201 -4.40 7.10 -8.24
N ALA A 202 -5.55 7.05 -7.57
CA ALA A 202 -6.80 7.53 -8.13
C ALA A 202 -6.88 9.06 -8.01
N GLU A 203 -6.98 9.71 -9.17
CA GLU A 203 -7.08 11.17 -9.25
C GLU A 203 -8.41 11.67 -8.68
N ASN A 204 -8.39 12.87 -8.10
CA ASN A 204 -9.55 13.51 -7.45
C ASN A 204 -10.18 12.67 -6.32
N THR A 205 -9.37 11.90 -5.61
CA THR A 205 -9.77 11.11 -4.43
C THR A 205 -8.86 11.39 -3.24
N LEU A 206 -9.08 10.67 -2.12
CA LEU A 206 -8.18 10.72 -0.95
C LEU A 206 -6.77 10.15 -1.23
N ASP A 207 -6.57 9.44 -2.32
CA ASP A 207 -5.25 8.90 -2.65
C ASP A 207 -4.20 10.00 -2.87
N GLU A 208 -4.57 11.11 -3.54
CA GLU A 208 -3.64 12.20 -3.83
C GLU A 208 -3.09 12.88 -2.56
N PRO A 209 -3.95 13.35 -1.62
CA PRO A 209 -3.45 13.95 -0.39
C PRO A 209 -2.69 12.94 0.49
N ILE A 210 -3.13 11.69 0.57
CA ILE A 210 -2.43 10.63 1.31
C ILE A 210 -1.04 10.41 0.70
N HIS A 211 -0.96 10.29 -0.62
CA HIS A 211 0.31 10.12 -1.33
C HIS A 211 1.25 11.31 -1.12
N ARG A 212 0.73 12.54 -1.21
CA ARG A 212 1.51 13.76 -0.96
C ARG A 212 2.10 13.77 0.45
N VAL A 213 1.28 13.48 1.45
CA VAL A 213 1.71 13.37 2.84
C VAL A 213 2.79 12.30 3.03
N LEU A 214 2.62 11.14 2.41
CA LEU A 214 3.62 10.07 2.44
C LEU A 214 4.96 10.56 1.86
N GLN A 215 4.93 11.24 0.71
CA GLN A 215 6.14 11.76 0.05
C GLN A 215 6.82 12.84 0.89
N GLU A 216 6.07 13.73 1.52
CA GLU A 216 6.61 14.76 2.42
C GLU A 216 7.29 14.13 3.65
N LYS A 217 6.66 13.14 4.27
CA LYS A 217 7.25 12.40 5.40
C LYS A 217 8.53 11.67 4.98
N ILE A 218 8.55 11.04 3.83
CA ILE A 218 9.75 10.38 3.30
C ILE A 218 10.87 11.41 3.12
N LYS A 219 10.61 12.57 2.52
CA LYS A 219 11.61 13.64 2.34
C LYS A 219 12.18 14.13 3.67
N VAL A 220 11.32 14.35 4.68
CA VAL A 220 11.76 14.78 6.01
C VAL A 220 12.63 13.71 6.67
N LEU A 221 12.26 12.44 6.54
CA LEU A 221 13.03 11.32 7.08
C LEU A 221 14.38 11.17 6.36
N ASP A 222 14.43 11.37 5.05
CA ASP A 222 15.68 11.37 4.27
C ASP A 222 16.62 12.49 4.72
N GLN A 223 16.10 13.67 5.05
CA GLN A 223 16.89 14.80 5.55
C GLN A 223 17.43 14.56 6.96
N LEU A 224 16.61 13.94 7.84
CA LEU A 224 17.00 13.65 9.22
C LEU A 224 17.93 12.43 9.33
N THR A 225 17.81 11.51 8.39
CA THR A 225 18.54 10.24 8.40
C THR A 225 18.93 9.83 6.97
N PRO A 226 19.91 10.49 6.35
CA PRO A 226 20.35 10.16 4.99
C PRO A 226 20.69 8.67 4.85
N GLY A 227 20.14 8.03 3.82
CA GLY A 227 20.40 6.61 3.51
C GLY A 227 19.66 5.60 4.40
N SER A 228 18.64 6.02 5.15
CA SER A 228 17.84 5.11 5.97
C SER A 228 16.60 4.59 5.24
N ASP A 229 16.34 3.30 5.38
CA ASP A 229 14.99 2.75 5.19
C ASP A 229 14.16 3.15 6.43
N HIS A 230 13.22 4.05 6.24
CA HIS A 230 12.55 4.84 7.27
C HIS A 230 11.79 4.02 8.31
N HIS A 231 12.36 3.83 9.49
CA HIS A 231 11.72 3.17 10.65
C HIS A 231 11.34 4.13 11.78
N VAL A 232 11.30 5.44 11.52
CA VAL A 232 11.00 6.43 12.57
C VAL A 232 9.49 6.69 12.62
N THR A 233 8.88 6.41 13.75
CA THR A 233 7.48 6.79 14.07
C THR A 233 7.48 8.17 14.72
N ASP A 234 7.18 9.22 13.96
CA ASP A 234 6.91 10.54 14.51
C ASP A 234 5.41 10.71 14.82
N GLN A 235 5.07 10.64 16.12
CA GLN A 235 3.69 10.78 16.60
C GLN A 235 3.12 12.20 16.35
N HIS A 236 3.97 13.24 16.36
CA HIS A 236 3.53 14.63 16.12
C HIS A 236 3.27 14.92 14.64
N ALA A 237 4.09 14.37 13.74
CA ALA A 237 3.83 14.46 12.30
C ALA A 237 2.52 13.73 11.93
N ASN A 238 2.24 12.60 12.59
CA ASN A 238 0.99 11.86 12.35
C ASN A 238 -0.26 12.64 12.75
N ARG A 239 -0.24 13.43 13.83
CA ARG A 239 -1.40 14.22 14.30
C ARG A 239 -1.78 15.33 13.32
N ARG A 240 -0.82 16.13 12.85
CA ARG A 240 -1.05 17.18 11.84
C ARG A 240 -1.58 16.63 10.51
N VAL A 241 -1.15 15.44 10.15
CA VAL A 241 -1.62 14.75 8.95
C VAL A 241 -3.05 14.29 9.10
N THR A 242 -3.41 13.75 10.27
CA THR A 242 -4.79 13.36 10.54
C THR A 242 -5.72 14.56 10.42
N ASP A 243 -5.37 15.69 11.06
CA ASP A 243 -6.16 16.93 11.00
C ASP A 243 -6.35 17.43 9.55
N LEU A 244 -5.32 17.35 8.71
CA LEU A 244 -5.41 17.71 7.30
C LEU A 244 -6.29 16.76 6.50
N LEU A 245 -6.16 15.46 6.74
CA LEU A 245 -6.97 14.44 6.06
C LEU A 245 -8.45 14.52 6.47
N GLU A 246 -8.76 14.93 7.70
CA GLU A 246 -10.12 15.21 8.16
C GLU A 246 -10.81 16.27 7.30
N VAL A 247 -10.18 17.43 7.14
CA VAL A 247 -10.69 18.52 6.30
C VAL A 247 -10.88 18.09 4.84
N ILE A 248 -9.94 17.33 4.31
CA ILE A 248 -10.01 16.83 2.93
C ILE A 248 -11.12 15.78 2.79
N ALA A 249 -11.28 14.88 3.77
CA ALA A 249 -12.30 13.85 3.76
C ALA A 249 -13.71 14.45 3.78
N GLU A 250 -13.95 15.47 4.60
CA GLU A 250 -15.23 16.20 4.65
C GLU A 250 -15.54 16.87 3.31
N SER A 251 -14.55 17.53 2.71
CA SER A 251 -14.71 18.16 1.40
C SER A 251 -15.03 17.13 0.31
N PHE A 252 -14.31 16.01 0.28
CA PHE A 252 -14.53 14.94 -0.69
C PHE A 252 -15.90 14.27 -0.51
N HIS A 253 -16.30 13.98 0.74
CA HIS A 253 -17.62 13.41 1.05
C HIS A 253 -18.76 14.32 0.58
N THR A 254 -18.61 15.63 0.78
CA THR A 254 -19.57 16.64 0.32
C THR A 254 -19.69 16.66 -1.21
N GLN A 255 -18.56 16.59 -1.92
CA GLN A 255 -18.52 16.52 -3.38
C GLN A 255 -19.14 15.22 -3.92
N LEU A 256 -18.84 14.10 -3.27
CA LEU A 256 -19.37 12.78 -3.66
C LEU A 256 -20.89 12.74 -3.55
N LYS A 257 -21.48 13.24 -2.44
CA LYS A 257 -22.93 13.37 -2.27
C LYS A 257 -23.55 14.19 -3.40
N LYS A 258 -23.00 15.35 -3.71
CA LYS A 258 -23.50 16.23 -4.80
C LYS A 258 -23.38 15.61 -6.20
N GLY A 259 -22.41 14.71 -6.40
CA GLY A 259 -22.19 14.01 -7.68
C GLY A 259 -23.12 12.81 -7.88
N LEU A 260 -23.54 12.16 -6.80
CA LEU A 260 -24.43 10.99 -6.84
C LEU A 260 -25.92 11.35 -6.87
N ASP A 261 -26.27 12.59 -6.48
CA ASP A 261 -27.63 13.13 -6.51
C ASP A 261 -28.03 13.68 -7.90
N LYS A 262 -27.15 13.61 -8.89
CA LYS A 262 -27.37 13.99 -10.30
C LYS A 262 -27.46 12.76 -11.20
#